data_509a02845e3e9a555ebbaebff8f5c067
#
_entry.id   509a02845e3e9a555ebbaebff8f5c067
#
_cell.length_a   1.000
_cell.length_b   1.000
_cell.length_c   1.000
_cell.angle_alpha   90.00
_cell.angle_beta   90.00
_cell.angle_gamma   90.00
#
_symmetry.space_group_name_H-M   'P 1'
#
loop_
_entity.id
_entity.type
_entity.pdbx_description
1 polymer ?
#
loop_
_entity_poly.entity_id
_entity_poly.type
_entity_poly.pdbx_seq_one_letter_code
_entity_poly.pdbx_strand_id
1 'polypeptide(L)'
;MPTLAFAMCGSFCTFEKALAQLALLRKDWDMLPVMSETAYTTDTRFGTAESFHERIENICGRKIIHTIAKAEPIGPKRLADAVLVAPCTGNTAAKIANAVTDTAVTMAVKSALRVSMPVVLSLATNDALGASCKNIGLLMNTKNIYFVPLGQDDPIKKPNSLVAHFDLIPETLANAMLGEQLQPVLR
;
A
#
# COMPACT_ATOMS: atom_id res chain seq x y z
N MET A 1 -7.47 19.62 4.44
CA MET A 1 -6.45 18.55 4.54
C MET A 1 -6.87 17.46 3.57
N PRO A 2 -6.01 17.02 2.65
CA PRO A 2 -6.36 15.94 1.73
C PRO A 2 -6.56 14.63 2.47
N THR A 3 -7.31 13.70 1.87
CA THR A 3 -7.59 12.38 2.45
C THR A 3 -6.74 11.32 1.76
N LEU A 4 -6.06 10.47 2.55
CA LEU A 4 -5.26 9.34 2.08
C LEU A 4 -5.95 8.02 2.45
N ALA A 5 -6.30 7.21 1.45
CA ALA A 5 -6.66 5.83 1.68
C ALA A 5 -5.39 5.02 1.96
N PHE A 6 -5.13 4.71 3.22
CA PHE A 6 -3.96 3.94 3.67
C PHE A 6 -4.33 2.46 3.73
N ALA A 7 -3.84 1.69 2.77
CA ALA A 7 -4.22 0.31 2.57
C ALA A 7 -3.09 -0.65 3.00
N MET A 8 -3.42 -1.63 3.85
CA MET A 8 -2.45 -2.59 4.39
C MET A 8 -2.73 -4.02 3.91
N CYS A 9 -1.67 -4.71 3.49
CA CYS A 9 -1.69 -6.12 3.10
C CYS A 9 -0.83 -6.97 4.02
N GLY A 10 -0.90 -8.29 3.90
CA GLY A 10 -0.32 -9.27 4.83
C GLY A 10 1.21 -9.42 4.84
N SER A 11 1.99 -8.36 4.67
CA SER A 11 3.44 -8.37 4.94
C SER A 11 3.70 -7.98 6.40
N PHE A 12 3.31 -8.85 7.32
CA PHE A 12 3.27 -8.58 8.77
C PHE A 12 4.61 -8.15 9.36
N CYS A 13 5.73 -8.65 8.84
CA CYS A 13 7.07 -8.25 9.32
C CYS A 13 7.40 -6.76 9.08
N THR A 14 6.65 -6.08 8.22
CA THR A 14 6.82 -4.65 7.93
C THR A 14 5.72 -3.77 8.55
N PHE A 15 4.78 -4.34 9.31
CA PHE A 15 3.66 -3.61 9.89
C PHE A 15 4.10 -2.47 10.80
N GLU A 16 5.11 -2.67 11.64
CA GLU A 16 5.61 -1.61 12.52
C GLU A 16 6.15 -0.41 11.73
N LYS A 17 6.86 -0.67 10.62
CA LYS A 17 7.32 0.39 9.71
C LYS A 17 6.14 1.12 9.06
N ALA A 18 5.11 0.38 8.63
CA ALA A 18 3.91 0.96 8.04
C ALA A 18 3.12 1.80 9.05
N LEU A 19 2.95 1.33 10.28
CA LEU A 19 2.25 2.06 11.35
C LEU A 19 2.99 3.34 11.77
N ALA A 20 4.33 3.31 11.79
CA ALA A 20 5.12 4.51 12.03
C ALA A 20 4.87 5.57 10.94
N GLN A 21 4.79 5.17 9.67
CA GLN A 21 4.46 6.07 8.57
C GLN A 21 3.01 6.55 8.62
N LEU A 22 2.06 5.68 8.98
CA LEU A 22 0.65 6.05 9.19
C LEU A 22 0.53 7.18 10.22
N ALA A 23 1.21 7.04 11.36
CA ALA A 23 1.21 8.04 12.43
C ALA A 23 1.89 9.36 12.00
N LEU A 24 2.98 9.27 11.23
CA LEU A 24 3.66 10.44 10.69
C LEU A 24 2.77 11.22 9.71
N LEU A 25 2.18 10.52 8.74
CA LEU A 25 1.36 11.09 7.68
C LEU A 25 0.05 11.70 8.21
N ARG A 26 -0.44 11.27 9.38
CA ARG A 26 -1.65 11.82 10.02
C ARG A 26 -1.57 13.33 10.29
N LYS A 27 -0.36 13.91 10.30
CA LYS A 27 -0.15 15.35 10.48
C LYS A 27 -0.60 16.17 9.27
N ASP A 28 -0.48 15.59 8.06
CA ASP A 28 -0.70 16.28 6.80
C ASP A 28 -1.92 15.73 6.03
N TRP A 29 -2.39 14.53 6.42
CA TRP A 29 -3.47 13.82 5.73
C TRP A 29 -4.57 13.39 6.71
N ASP A 30 -5.82 13.48 6.25
CA ASP A 30 -6.91 12.74 6.88
C ASP A 30 -6.86 11.28 6.42
N MET A 31 -6.95 10.33 7.36
CA MET A 31 -6.67 8.92 7.06
C MET A 31 -7.94 8.11 6.90
N LEU A 32 -8.03 7.39 5.78
CA LEU A 32 -9.04 6.38 5.51
C LEU A 32 -8.39 4.99 5.52
N PRO A 33 -8.44 4.25 6.64
CA PRO A 33 -7.75 2.96 6.74
C PRO A 33 -8.48 1.87 5.95
N VAL A 34 -7.70 1.10 5.19
CA VAL A 34 -8.17 -0.05 4.41
C VAL A 34 -7.30 -1.25 4.74
N MET A 35 -7.85 -2.44 4.89
CA MET A 35 -7.08 -3.68 5.08
C MET A 35 -7.57 -4.77 4.14
N SER A 36 -6.62 -5.59 3.64
CA SER A 36 -6.99 -6.85 2.99
C SER A 36 -7.58 -7.82 4.02
N GLU A 37 -8.41 -8.75 3.61
CA GLU A 37 -9.01 -9.75 4.51
C GLU A 37 -7.95 -10.51 5.30
N THR A 38 -6.87 -10.96 4.65
CA THR A 38 -5.74 -11.62 5.32
C THR A 38 -5.11 -10.76 6.41
N ALA A 39 -4.88 -9.47 6.15
CA ALA A 39 -4.31 -8.56 7.14
C ALA A 39 -5.29 -8.28 8.28
N TYR A 40 -6.58 -8.26 7.98
CA TYR A 40 -7.64 -7.96 8.93
C TYR A 40 -7.97 -9.14 9.86
N THR A 41 -7.81 -10.40 9.43
CA THR A 41 -8.28 -11.57 10.19
C THR A 41 -7.18 -12.44 10.79
N THR A 42 -5.90 -12.20 10.43
CA THR A 42 -4.83 -13.15 10.76
C THR A 42 -4.01 -12.70 11.96
N ASP A 43 -3.99 -13.52 13.00
CA ASP A 43 -3.05 -13.42 14.10
C ASP A 43 -1.68 -13.95 13.70
N THR A 44 -0.63 -13.27 14.11
CA THR A 44 0.75 -13.64 13.78
C THR A 44 1.67 -13.48 15.00
N ARG A 45 2.91 -13.94 14.87
CA ARG A 45 3.96 -13.70 15.89
C ARG A 45 4.29 -12.19 16.06
N PHE A 46 3.86 -11.33 15.16
CA PHE A 46 4.08 -9.88 15.22
C PHE A 46 2.97 -9.13 15.95
N GLY A 47 1.88 -9.80 16.24
CA GLY A 47 0.71 -9.26 16.94
C GLY A 47 -0.59 -9.92 16.49
N THR A 48 -1.63 -9.72 17.28
CA THR A 48 -2.99 -10.16 16.93
C THR A 48 -3.63 -9.18 15.96
N ALA A 49 -4.56 -9.65 15.15
CA ALA A 49 -5.35 -8.81 14.25
C ALA A 49 -6.05 -7.69 15.04
N GLU A 50 -6.66 -8.02 16.18
CA GLU A 50 -7.34 -7.05 17.03
C GLU A 50 -6.42 -5.92 17.52
N SER A 51 -5.20 -6.26 17.98
CA SER A 51 -4.23 -5.25 18.43
C SER A 51 -3.83 -4.27 17.30
N PHE A 52 -3.73 -4.76 16.07
CA PHE A 52 -3.48 -3.90 14.91
C PHE A 52 -4.71 -3.04 14.56
N HIS A 53 -5.93 -3.59 14.65
CA HIS A 53 -7.16 -2.81 14.44
C HIS A 53 -7.24 -1.64 15.39
N GLU A 54 -7.09 -1.87 16.70
CA GLU A 54 -7.15 -0.83 17.71
C GLU A 54 -6.13 0.28 17.43
N ARG A 55 -4.90 -0.08 17.13
CA ARG A 55 -3.82 0.89 16.84
C ARG A 55 -4.14 1.71 15.58
N ILE A 56 -4.56 1.08 14.50
CA ILE A 56 -4.88 1.74 13.23
C ILE A 56 -6.08 2.66 13.42
N GLU A 57 -7.15 2.17 14.02
CA GLU A 57 -8.38 2.95 14.25
C GLU A 57 -8.13 4.13 15.18
N ASN A 58 -7.31 3.97 16.21
CA ASN A 58 -6.92 5.07 17.11
C ASN A 58 -6.10 6.15 16.38
N ILE A 59 -5.14 5.77 15.51
CA ILE A 59 -4.37 6.73 14.72
C ILE A 59 -5.27 7.45 13.71
N CYS A 60 -6.14 6.72 13.02
CA CYS A 60 -6.97 7.25 11.95
C CYS A 60 -8.23 7.99 12.45
N GLY A 61 -8.71 7.67 13.66
CA GLY A 61 -10.00 8.16 14.18
C GLY A 61 -11.20 7.60 13.42
N ARG A 62 -11.03 6.51 12.66
CA ARG A 62 -12.04 5.89 11.80
C ARG A 62 -11.95 4.38 11.82
N LYS A 63 -13.08 3.70 11.55
CA LYS A 63 -13.13 2.25 11.37
C LYS A 63 -12.45 1.80 10.08
N ILE A 64 -11.80 0.64 10.14
CA ILE A 64 -11.12 0.04 9.01
C ILE A 64 -12.12 -0.43 7.95
N ILE A 65 -11.86 -0.10 6.68
CA ILE A 65 -12.53 -0.66 5.52
C ILE A 65 -11.84 -1.99 5.16
N HIS A 66 -12.55 -3.11 5.31
CA HIS A 66 -12.02 -4.45 5.03
C HIS A 66 -12.85 -5.27 4.05
N THR A 67 -13.93 -4.69 3.48
CA THR A 67 -14.79 -5.36 2.50
C THR A 67 -14.73 -4.66 1.15
N ILE A 68 -14.89 -5.43 0.07
CA ILE A 68 -14.93 -4.93 -1.31
C ILE A 68 -16.03 -3.87 -1.46
N ALA A 69 -17.21 -4.12 -0.93
CA ALA A 69 -18.36 -3.22 -1.05
C ALA A 69 -18.13 -1.86 -0.38
N LYS A 70 -17.38 -1.82 0.74
CA LYS A 70 -17.01 -0.56 1.41
C LYS A 70 -15.86 0.15 0.73
N ALA A 71 -14.98 -0.56 0.02
CA ALA A 71 -13.85 0.02 -0.69
C ALA A 71 -14.23 0.57 -2.07
N GLU A 72 -15.24 0.00 -2.74
CA GLU A 72 -15.66 0.41 -4.08
C GLU A 72 -15.96 1.91 -4.21
N PRO A 73 -16.65 2.58 -3.27
CA PRO A 73 -16.97 3.99 -3.37
C PRO A 73 -15.77 4.95 -3.27
N ILE A 74 -14.57 4.48 -2.87
CA ILE A 74 -13.40 5.35 -2.63
C ILE A 74 -13.10 6.23 -3.85
N GLY A 75 -13.03 5.67 -5.04
CA GLY A 75 -12.81 6.42 -6.27
C GLY A 75 -14.03 7.21 -6.73
N PRO A 76 -15.16 6.57 -7.08
CA PRO A 76 -16.33 7.23 -7.65
C PRO A 76 -16.89 8.37 -6.80
N LYS A 77 -16.87 8.23 -5.47
CA LYS A 77 -17.33 9.29 -4.54
C LYS A 77 -16.21 10.21 -4.07
N ARG A 78 -14.99 10.03 -4.58
CA ARG A 78 -13.80 10.79 -4.17
C ARG A 78 -13.64 10.86 -2.64
N LEU A 79 -13.73 9.69 -1.99
CA LEU A 79 -13.55 9.59 -0.54
C LEU A 79 -12.09 9.74 -0.11
N ALA A 80 -11.17 9.72 -1.06
CA ALA A 80 -9.75 9.98 -0.87
C ALA A 80 -9.20 10.79 -2.06
N ASP A 81 -8.03 11.39 -1.89
CA ASP A 81 -7.28 12.12 -2.92
C ASP A 81 -6.13 11.28 -3.47
N ALA A 82 -5.67 10.29 -2.70
CA ALA A 82 -4.65 9.31 -3.09
C ALA A 82 -4.89 7.97 -2.38
N VAL A 83 -4.34 6.89 -2.94
CA VAL A 83 -4.26 5.57 -2.28
C VAL A 83 -2.81 5.22 -2.05
N LEU A 84 -2.44 4.86 -0.83
CA LEU A 84 -1.15 4.27 -0.49
C LEU A 84 -1.36 2.82 -0.06
N VAL A 85 -0.68 1.88 -0.72
CA VAL A 85 -0.66 0.48 -0.30
C VAL A 85 0.66 0.22 0.43
N ALA A 86 0.62 0.19 1.75
CA ALA A 86 1.80 0.04 2.63
C ALA A 86 1.51 -0.82 3.86
N PRO A 87 2.08 -2.02 3.94
CA PRO A 87 2.89 -2.69 2.93
C PRO A 87 2.07 -3.25 1.77
N CYS A 88 2.67 -3.31 0.57
CA CYS A 88 2.13 -4.01 -0.59
C CYS A 88 2.84 -5.35 -0.78
N THR A 89 2.14 -6.47 -0.66
CA THR A 89 2.70 -7.81 -0.89
C THR A 89 2.85 -8.11 -2.38
N GLY A 90 3.74 -9.03 -2.75
CA GLY A 90 3.85 -9.56 -4.12
C GLY A 90 2.51 -10.10 -4.64
N ASN A 91 1.73 -10.78 -3.80
CA ASN A 91 0.38 -11.26 -4.14
C ASN A 91 -0.57 -10.11 -4.49
N THR A 92 -0.58 -9.03 -3.69
CA THR A 92 -1.41 -7.85 -3.97
C THR A 92 -0.94 -7.14 -5.24
N ALA A 93 0.36 -6.96 -5.44
CA ALA A 93 0.93 -6.39 -6.66
C ALA A 93 0.54 -7.23 -7.90
N ALA A 94 0.63 -8.56 -7.81
CA ALA A 94 0.20 -9.47 -8.88
C ALA A 94 -1.29 -9.31 -9.20
N LYS A 95 -2.15 -9.23 -8.20
CA LYS A 95 -3.59 -9.00 -8.38
C LYS A 95 -3.88 -7.67 -9.07
N ILE A 96 -3.24 -6.58 -8.63
CA ILE A 96 -3.40 -5.26 -9.25
C ILE A 96 -2.95 -5.30 -10.72
N ALA A 97 -1.77 -5.88 -11.00
CA ALA A 97 -1.23 -5.99 -12.36
C ALA A 97 -2.13 -6.79 -13.32
N ASN A 98 -2.88 -7.77 -12.80
CA ASN A 98 -3.76 -8.63 -13.57
C ASN A 98 -5.26 -8.29 -13.42
N ALA A 99 -5.57 -7.11 -12.90
CA ALA A 99 -6.94 -6.60 -12.69
C ALA A 99 -7.83 -7.51 -11.81
N VAL A 100 -7.26 -8.29 -10.90
CA VAL A 100 -7.98 -9.11 -9.93
C VAL A 100 -8.37 -8.24 -8.73
N THR A 101 -9.68 -8.12 -8.46
CA THR A 101 -10.23 -7.22 -7.44
C THR A 101 -11.09 -7.97 -6.42
N ASP A 102 -10.46 -8.91 -5.74
CA ASP A 102 -11.08 -9.83 -4.78
C ASP A 102 -10.81 -9.47 -3.30
N THR A 103 -10.19 -8.31 -3.04
CA THR A 103 -9.94 -7.79 -1.70
C THR A 103 -10.33 -6.32 -1.59
N ALA A 104 -10.53 -5.80 -0.38
CA ALA A 104 -10.79 -4.38 -0.16
C ALA A 104 -9.66 -3.50 -0.71
N VAL A 105 -8.39 -3.93 -0.57
CA VAL A 105 -7.22 -3.20 -1.06
C VAL A 105 -7.20 -3.13 -2.59
N THR A 106 -7.36 -4.27 -3.27
CA THR A 106 -7.38 -4.29 -4.75
C THR A 106 -8.58 -3.55 -5.32
N MET A 107 -9.72 -3.56 -4.62
CA MET A 107 -10.87 -2.76 -4.99
C MET A 107 -10.61 -1.25 -4.79
N ALA A 108 -9.99 -0.84 -3.68
CA ALA A 108 -9.60 0.56 -3.46
C ALA A 108 -8.69 1.06 -4.58
N VAL A 109 -7.66 0.28 -4.96
CA VAL A 109 -6.77 0.61 -6.07
C VAL A 109 -7.52 0.72 -7.40
N LYS A 110 -8.34 -0.28 -7.76
CA LYS A 110 -9.15 -0.24 -8.98
C LYS A 110 -10.06 0.98 -9.04
N SER A 111 -10.74 1.27 -7.94
CA SER A 111 -11.68 2.40 -7.88
C SER A 111 -10.96 3.75 -8.00
N ALA A 112 -9.75 3.87 -7.43
CA ALA A 112 -8.88 5.04 -7.55
C ALA A 112 -8.40 5.24 -8.99
N LEU A 113 -7.84 4.21 -9.62
CA LEU A 113 -7.34 4.28 -11.01
C LEU A 113 -8.45 4.64 -12.01
N ARG A 114 -9.69 4.18 -11.77
CA ARG A 114 -10.86 4.51 -12.59
C ARG A 114 -11.14 6.00 -12.70
N VAL A 115 -10.76 6.78 -11.68
CA VAL A 115 -10.95 8.24 -11.63
C VAL A 115 -9.62 9.01 -11.72
N SER A 116 -8.56 8.33 -12.19
CA SER A 116 -7.20 8.88 -12.33
C SER A 116 -6.59 9.40 -11.02
N MET A 117 -7.00 8.84 -9.88
CA MET A 117 -6.42 9.14 -8.58
C MET A 117 -5.05 8.45 -8.47
N PRO A 118 -4.00 9.11 -7.93
CA PRO A 118 -2.69 8.51 -7.76
C PRO A 118 -2.71 7.36 -6.76
N VAL A 119 -1.98 6.29 -7.08
CA VAL A 119 -1.79 5.11 -6.25
C VAL A 119 -0.30 4.92 -6.00
N VAL A 120 0.11 4.90 -4.74
CA VAL A 120 1.49 4.67 -4.32
C VAL A 120 1.63 3.26 -3.76
N LEU A 121 2.62 2.51 -4.22
CA LEU A 121 2.90 1.14 -3.78
C LEU A 121 4.20 1.09 -2.98
N SER A 122 4.10 0.74 -1.70
CA SER A 122 5.24 0.43 -0.82
C SER A 122 5.43 -1.08 -0.78
N LEU A 123 6.17 -1.60 -1.77
CA LEU A 123 6.33 -3.03 -1.99
C LEU A 123 7.17 -3.69 -0.87
N ALA A 124 6.77 -4.88 -0.46
CA ALA A 124 7.55 -5.75 0.42
C ALA A 124 7.28 -7.21 0.06
N THR A 125 8.21 -7.84 -0.67
CA THR A 125 8.06 -9.23 -1.14
C THR A 125 9.39 -9.93 -1.33
N ASN A 126 9.43 -11.22 -1.02
CA ASN A 126 10.63 -12.06 -1.09
C ASN A 126 10.97 -12.53 -2.52
N ASP A 127 10.07 -12.37 -3.47
CA ASP A 127 10.19 -12.87 -4.84
C ASP A 127 10.14 -11.77 -5.91
N ALA A 128 10.43 -10.53 -5.50
CA ALA A 128 10.36 -9.36 -6.38
C ALA A 128 11.24 -9.51 -7.64
N LEU A 129 12.45 -10.04 -7.50
CA LEU A 129 13.37 -10.29 -8.61
C LEU A 129 13.17 -11.67 -9.26
N GLY A 130 12.20 -12.43 -8.78
CA GLY A 130 11.77 -13.72 -9.32
C GLY A 130 10.41 -13.61 -10.03
N ALA A 131 9.43 -14.42 -9.57
CA ALA A 131 8.11 -14.53 -10.20
C ALA A 131 7.32 -13.21 -10.19
N SER A 132 7.50 -12.36 -9.20
CA SER A 132 6.81 -11.06 -9.08
C SER A 132 7.40 -9.98 -9.98
N CYS A 133 8.61 -10.17 -10.55
CA CYS A 133 9.30 -9.15 -11.35
C CYS A 133 8.46 -8.66 -12.53
N LYS A 134 7.81 -9.57 -13.25
CA LYS A 134 6.92 -9.22 -14.38
C LYS A 134 5.75 -8.32 -13.96
N ASN A 135 5.16 -8.60 -12.79
CA ASN A 135 4.04 -7.82 -12.27
C ASN A 135 4.49 -6.42 -11.85
N ILE A 136 5.67 -6.32 -11.23
CA ILE A 136 6.29 -5.04 -10.88
C ILE A 136 6.56 -4.21 -12.13
N GLY A 137 7.15 -4.81 -13.18
CA GLY A 137 7.39 -4.14 -14.46
C GLY A 137 6.09 -3.64 -15.12
N LEU A 138 5.03 -4.44 -15.11
CA LEU A 138 3.71 -4.02 -15.60
C LEU A 138 3.17 -2.83 -14.83
N LEU A 139 3.27 -2.86 -13.49
CA LEU A 139 2.78 -1.78 -12.64
C LEU A 139 3.61 -0.50 -12.77
N MET A 140 4.93 -0.60 -12.93
CA MET A 140 5.81 0.56 -13.19
C MET A 140 5.47 1.27 -14.51
N ASN A 141 4.87 0.57 -15.47
CA ASN A 141 4.41 1.13 -16.73
C ASN A 141 2.90 1.50 -16.72
N THR A 142 2.24 1.39 -15.58
CA THR A 142 0.82 1.71 -15.45
C THR A 142 0.64 3.16 -15.02
N LYS A 143 -0.16 3.92 -15.77
CA LYS A 143 -0.47 5.32 -15.46
C LYS A 143 -1.09 5.46 -14.06
N ASN A 144 -0.68 6.50 -13.34
CA ASN A 144 -1.13 6.83 -11.97
C ASN A 144 -0.73 5.81 -10.90
N ILE A 145 0.19 4.88 -11.20
CA ILE A 145 0.84 4.03 -10.20
C ILE A 145 2.28 4.51 -10.00
N TYR A 146 2.66 4.72 -8.76
CA TYR A 146 3.98 5.19 -8.34
C TYR A 146 4.55 4.23 -7.29
N PHE A 147 5.86 4.02 -7.33
CA PHE A 147 6.53 3.17 -6.38
C PHE A 147 7.31 3.99 -5.36
N VAL A 148 7.17 3.62 -4.09
CA VAL A 148 8.16 4.01 -3.09
C VAL A 148 9.48 3.35 -3.50
N PRO A 149 10.62 4.08 -3.52
CA PRO A 149 11.91 3.53 -3.93
C PRO A 149 12.23 2.20 -3.28
N LEU A 150 12.80 1.28 -4.05
CA LEU A 150 13.02 -0.13 -3.69
C LEU A 150 14.49 -0.42 -3.45
N GLY A 151 14.78 -1.29 -2.48
CA GLY A 151 16.10 -1.83 -2.24
C GLY A 151 16.06 -3.30 -1.85
N GLN A 152 17.19 -4.01 -1.97
CA GLN A 152 17.32 -5.35 -1.42
C GLN A 152 17.59 -5.27 0.08
N ASP A 153 16.77 -5.95 0.89
CA ASP A 153 16.92 -5.96 2.35
C ASP A 153 18.03 -6.92 2.84
N ASP A 154 18.25 -8.02 2.12
CA ASP A 154 19.32 -8.99 2.41
C ASP A 154 19.73 -9.71 1.12
N PRO A 155 20.65 -9.17 0.31
CA PRO A 155 21.00 -9.73 -0.99
C PRO A 155 21.71 -11.09 -0.91
N ILE A 156 22.24 -11.47 0.27
CA ILE A 156 22.91 -12.75 0.47
C ILE A 156 21.90 -13.83 0.84
N LYS A 157 21.05 -13.59 1.85
CA LYS A 157 20.10 -14.60 2.34
C LYS A 157 18.78 -14.61 1.58
N LYS A 158 18.40 -13.47 0.98
CA LYS A 158 17.16 -13.28 0.23
C LYS A 158 17.42 -12.57 -1.10
N PRO A 159 18.13 -13.21 -2.04
CA PRO A 159 18.62 -12.55 -3.26
C PRO A 159 17.51 -12.01 -4.17
N ASN A 160 16.29 -12.50 -4.03
CA ASN A 160 15.13 -12.07 -4.84
C ASN A 160 14.22 -11.09 -4.10
N SER A 161 14.52 -10.74 -2.84
CA SER A 161 13.67 -9.87 -2.03
C SER A 161 13.91 -8.40 -2.34
N LEU A 162 12.81 -7.64 -2.50
CA LEU A 162 12.82 -6.19 -2.49
C LEU A 162 11.86 -5.68 -1.41
N VAL A 163 12.30 -4.64 -0.72
CA VAL A 163 11.50 -3.91 0.26
C VAL A 163 11.60 -2.42 -0.05
N ALA A 164 10.48 -1.73 -0.02
CA ALA A 164 10.45 -0.29 -0.18
C ALA A 164 11.14 0.42 1.00
N HIS A 165 11.75 1.55 0.73
CA HIS A 165 12.26 2.48 1.74
C HIS A 165 11.08 3.25 2.34
N PHE A 166 10.48 2.74 3.42
CA PHE A 166 9.25 3.29 4.02
C PHE A 166 9.38 4.76 4.45
N ASP A 167 10.58 5.18 4.82
CA ASP A 167 10.91 6.58 5.15
C ASP A 167 10.71 7.55 3.97
N LEU A 168 10.70 7.04 2.74
CA LEU A 168 10.45 7.82 1.53
C LEU A 168 8.97 7.89 1.12
N ILE A 169 8.06 7.30 1.90
CA ILE A 169 6.62 7.36 1.61
C ILE A 169 6.10 8.80 1.52
N PRO A 170 6.43 9.73 2.46
CA PRO A 170 5.93 11.10 2.38
C PRO A 170 6.38 11.82 1.10
N GLU A 171 7.65 11.67 0.71
CA GLU A 171 8.21 12.29 -0.48
C GLU A 171 7.61 11.66 -1.76
N THR A 172 7.43 10.33 -1.78
CA THR A 172 6.77 9.63 -2.90
C THR A 172 5.32 10.10 -3.08
N LEU A 173 4.57 10.26 -1.99
CA LEU A 173 3.20 10.80 -2.05
C LEU A 173 3.17 12.21 -2.61
N ALA A 174 4.09 13.09 -2.18
CA ALA A 174 4.18 14.45 -2.70
C ALA A 174 4.43 14.47 -4.21
N ASN A 175 5.37 13.65 -4.71
CA ASN A 175 5.64 13.52 -6.14
C ASN A 175 4.44 12.90 -6.90
N ALA A 176 3.83 11.85 -6.35
CA ALA A 176 2.67 11.19 -6.96
C ALA A 176 1.47 12.15 -7.14
N MET A 177 1.27 13.07 -6.19
CA MET A 177 0.24 14.12 -6.31
C MET A 177 0.51 15.11 -7.45
N LEU A 178 1.77 15.23 -7.89
CA LEU A 178 2.18 16.01 -9.07
C LEU A 178 2.20 15.19 -10.36
N GLY A 179 1.92 13.88 -10.28
CA GLY A 179 1.98 12.97 -11.42
C GLY A 179 3.39 12.46 -11.72
N GLU A 180 4.32 12.53 -10.77
CA GLU A 180 5.73 12.20 -10.96
C GLU A 180 6.16 11.00 -10.12
N GLN A 181 7.06 10.18 -10.67
CA GLN A 181 7.73 9.10 -9.93
C GLN A 181 8.96 9.63 -9.21
N LEU A 182 9.02 9.45 -7.90
CA LEU A 182 10.22 9.78 -7.11
C LEU A 182 11.43 8.99 -7.62
N GLN A 183 12.54 9.69 -7.91
CA GLN A 183 13.78 9.10 -8.39
C GLN A 183 14.93 9.24 -7.38
N PRO A 184 15.94 8.32 -7.39
CA PRO A 184 15.93 7.04 -8.12
C PRO A 184 14.94 6.05 -7.53
N VAL A 185 14.24 5.27 -8.38
CA VAL A 185 13.27 4.26 -7.93
C VAL A 185 13.94 2.98 -7.40
N LEU A 186 15.18 2.73 -7.76
CA LEU A 186 16.03 1.67 -7.22
C LEU A 186 17.18 2.29 -6.43
N ARG A 187 17.40 1.82 -5.21
CA ARG A 187 18.44 2.31 -4.29
C ARG A 187 19.26 1.16 -3.69
#